data_2143de6b8bfa8345c01cb383168e29c9
#
_entry.id   2143de6b8bfa8345c01cb383168e29c9
#
_cell.length_a   1.000
_cell.length_b   1.000
_cell.length_c   1.000
_cell.angle_alpha   90.00
_cell.angle_beta   90.00
_cell.angle_gamma   90.00
#
_symmetry.space_group_name_H-M   'P 1'
#
loop_
_entity.id
_entity.type
_entity.pdbx_description
1 polymer ?
#
loop_
_entity_poly.entity_id
_entity_poly.type
_entity_poly.pdbx_seq_one_letter_code
_entity_poly.pdbx_strand_id
1 'polypeptide(L)'
;MPAERPVQPPAHRLSFLLTADREKAEQCFVSGFEDSVKGSPVFKEWARSWARRTIIQNAVRVISPRPMEEHTPSRFNSGGKTMTAEQAEIAAVLEAVLDLGPFERFVYVMSVLERYSDQDCSVLLGCAQRDVIAARIRALQQIEMQSTFTLSAR
;
A
#
# COMPACT_ATOMS: atom_id res chain seq x y z
N MET A 1 -7.02 -12.85 29.84
CA MET A 1 -6.97 -11.49 29.29
C MET A 1 -6.48 -11.60 27.87
N PRO A 2 -7.32 -11.40 26.86
CA PRO A 2 -6.82 -11.32 25.50
C PRO A 2 -5.97 -10.06 25.41
N ALA A 3 -4.72 -10.21 24.97
CA ALA A 3 -3.84 -9.09 24.70
C ALA A 3 -4.49 -8.25 23.60
N GLU A 4 -4.96 -7.05 23.94
CA GLU A 4 -5.40 -6.05 22.98
C GLU A 4 -4.24 -5.81 22.02
N ARG A 5 -4.42 -6.20 20.75
CA ARG A 5 -3.46 -5.84 19.71
C ARG A 5 -3.47 -4.33 19.61
N PRO A 6 -2.31 -3.69 19.69
CA PRO A 6 -2.26 -2.26 19.43
C PRO A 6 -2.90 -2.01 18.06
N VAL A 7 -3.95 -1.21 18.02
CA VAL A 7 -4.57 -0.73 16.79
C VAL A 7 -3.48 0.06 16.08
N GLN A 8 -2.83 -0.57 15.10
CA GLN A 8 -1.77 0.10 14.34
C GLN A 8 -2.37 1.34 13.67
N PRO A 9 -1.74 2.50 13.81
CA PRO A 9 -2.24 3.72 13.23
C PRO A 9 -2.39 3.54 11.70
N PRO A 10 -3.41 4.15 11.08
CA PRO A 10 -3.68 3.97 9.64
C PRO A 10 -2.48 4.30 8.75
N ALA A 11 -1.60 5.17 9.20
CA ALA A 11 -0.36 5.52 8.52
C ALA A 11 0.68 4.36 8.47
N HIS A 12 0.74 3.52 9.50
CA HIS A 12 1.60 2.34 9.51
C HIS A 12 1.10 1.27 8.52
N ARG A 13 -0.22 1.13 8.38
CA ARG A 13 -0.82 0.24 7.36
C ARG A 13 -0.47 0.69 5.96
N LEU A 14 -0.51 2.00 5.71
CA LEU A 14 -0.13 2.57 4.42
C LEU A 14 1.32 2.25 4.06
N SER A 15 2.27 2.47 4.97
CA SER A 15 3.68 2.16 4.72
C SER A 15 3.91 0.67 4.45
N PHE A 16 3.22 -0.21 5.17
CA PHE A 16 3.30 -1.64 4.95
C PHE A 16 2.72 -2.07 3.60
N LEU A 17 1.56 -1.54 3.20
CA LEU A 17 0.97 -1.83 1.90
C LEU A 17 1.86 -1.39 0.73
N LEU A 18 2.57 -0.29 0.89
CA LEU A 18 3.48 0.22 -0.14
C LEU A 18 4.75 -0.62 -0.25
N THR A 19 5.36 -0.96 0.88
CA THR A 19 6.66 -1.62 0.92
C THR A 19 6.59 -3.14 0.84
N ALA A 20 5.47 -3.73 1.29
CA ALA A 20 5.29 -5.17 1.49
C ALA A 20 6.40 -5.82 2.35
N ASP A 21 7.06 -5.02 3.17
CA ASP A 21 8.20 -5.39 4.01
C ASP A 21 8.05 -4.66 5.34
N ARG A 22 8.09 -5.41 6.44
CA ARG A 22 7.85 -4.85 7.78
C ARG A 22 8.93 -3.86 8.21
N GLU A 23 10.19 -4.18 7.94
CA GLU A 23 11.33 -3.35 8.32
C GLU A 23 11.34 -2.04 7.52
N LYS A 24 11.13 -2.13 6.21
CA LYS A 24 11.01 -0.95 5.34
C LYS A 24 9.77 -0.13 5.66
N ALA A 25 8.66 -0.77 6.03
CA ALA A 25 7.45 -0.09 6.46
C ALA A 25 7.68 0.74 7.72
N GLU A 26 8.37 0.19 8.71
CA GLU A 26 8.72 0.89 9.94
C GLU A 26 9.66 2.06 9.67
N GLN A 27 10.68 1.86 8.86
CA GLN A 27 11.60 2.92 8.43
C GLN A 27 10.87 4.06 7.71
N CYS A 28 9.98 3.75 6.77
CA CYS A 28 9.18 4.76 6.06
C CYS A 28 8.22 5.50 6.99
N PHE A 29 7.63 4.79 7.96
CA PHE A 29 6.73 5.40 8.94
C PHE A 29 7.46 6.37 9.86
N VAL A 30 8.60 5.96 10.42
CA VAL A 30 9.41 6.79 11.32
C VAL A 30 9.92 8.03 10.58
N SER A 31 10.52 7.84 9.39
CA SER A 31 10.99 8.96 8.58
C SER A 31 9.87 9.92 8.18
N GLY A 32 8.71 9.38 7.78
CA GLY A 32 7.54 10.19 7.43
C GLY A 32 6.97 10.95 8.62
N PHE A 33 7.02 10.36 9.81
CA PHE A 33 6.59 11.01 11.04
C PHE A 33 7.56 12.12 11.46
N GLU A 34 8.87 11.85 11.43
CA GLU A 34 9.89 12.85 11.74
C GLU A 34 9.82 14.06 10.80
N ASP A 35 9.66 13.82 9.49
CA ASP A 35 9.49 14.88 8.50
C ASP A 35 8.19 15.67 8.73
N SER A 36 7.13 15.00 9.22
CA SER A 36 5.85 15.65 9.51
C SER A 36 5.89 16.53 10.76
N VAL A 37 6.67 16.15 11.77
CA VAL A 37 6.83 16.93 13.00
C VAL A 37 7.69 18.18 12.79
N LYS A 38 8.64 18.14 11.86
CA LYS A 38 9.46 19.30 11.48
C LYS A 38 8.67 20.39 10.72
N GLY A 39 7.51 20.05 10.19
CA GLY A 39 6.60 20.99 9.54
C GLY A 39 5.76 21.77 10.55
N SER A 40 5.53 23.05 10.28
CA SER A 40 4.87 24.03 11.16
C SER A 40 3.51 23.56 11.71
N PRO A 41 3.20 23.81 13.02
CA PRO A 41 2.05 23.22 13.73
C PRO A 41 0.67 23.83 13.41
N VAL A 42 0.53 24.62 12.37
CA VAL A 42 -0.63 25.50 12.18
C VAL A 42 -1.92 24.81 11.72
N PHE A 43 -1.89 23.55 11.19
CA PHE A 43 -3.09 22.92 10.66
C PHE A 43 -3.19 21.42 10.93
N LYS A 44 -3.89 21.04 12.00
CA LYS A 44 -4.16 19.63 12.36
C LYS A 44 -4.91 18.83 11.28
N GLU A 45 -5.74 19.47 10.48
CA GLU A 45 -6.46 18.81 9.38
C GLU A 45 -5.56 18.50 8.19
N TRP A 46 -4.62 19.38 7.92
CA TRP A 46 -3.63 19.19 6.86
C TRP A 46 -2.52 18.20 7.23
N ALA A 47 -2.29 18.02 8.54
CA ALA A 47 -1.26 17.15 9.05
C ALA A 47 -1.45 15.68 8.60
N ARG A 48 -2.69 15.18 8.53
CA ARG A 48 -2.98 13.82 8.08
C ARG A 48 -2.67 13.62 6.60
N SER A 49 -3.13 14.54 5.75
CA SER A 49 -2.88 14.46 4.30
C SER A 49 -1.39 14.65 4.00
N TRP A 50 -0.74 15.54 4.74
CA TRP A 50 0.68 15.79 4.61
C TRP A 50 1.53 14.61 5.10
N ALA A 51 1.19 14.01 6.23
CA ALA A 51 1.85 12.81 6.74
C ALA A 51 1.74 11.63 5.75
N ARG A 52 0.56 11.40 5.17
CA ARG A 52 0.37 10.36 4.15
C ARG A 52 1.22 10.62 2.92
N ARG A 53 1.24 11.85 2.43
CA ARG A 53 2.08 12.22 1.28
C ARG A 53 3.57 12.00 1.56
N THR A 54 4.04 12.37 2.75
CA THR A 54 5.43 12.18 3.18
C THR A 54 5.79 10.70 3.30
N ILE A 55 4.90 9.86 3.84
CA ILE A 55 5.08 8.40 3.89
C ILE A 55 5.20 7.83 2.48
N ILE A 56 4.32 8.23 1.55
CA ILE A 56 4.37 7.79 0.15
C ILE A 56 5.70 8.20 -0.48
N GLN A 57 6.14 9.45 -0.31
CA GLN A 57 7.42 9.93 -0.83
C GLN A 57 8.62 9.13 -0.28
N ASN A 58 8.62 8.83 1.02
CA ASN A 58 9.67 8.00 1.62
C ASN A 58 9.61 6.56 1.09
N ALA A 59 8.43 5.98 0.95
CA ALA A 59 8.26 4.65 0.36
C ALA A 59 8.76 4.60 -1.10
N VAL A 60 8.47 5.64 -1.90
CA VAL A 60 8.97 5.77 -3.28
C VAL A 60 10.51 5.79 -3.29
N ARG A 61 11.14 6.53 -2.37
CA ARG A 61 12.62 6.57 -2.26
C ARG A 61 13.22 5.22 -1.90
N VAL A 62 12.59 4.50 -0.95
CA VAL A 62 13.10 3.21 -0.44
C VAL A 62 12.93 2.09 -1.46
N ILE A 63 11.77 2.03 -2.12
CA ILE A 63 11.42 0.94 -3.04
C ILE A 63 11.83 1.27 -4.47
N SER A 64 11.82 2.57 -4.87
CA SER A 64 12.08 3.03 -6.23
C SER A 64 11.27 2.28 -7.30
N PRO A 65 9.92 2.22 -7.18
CA PRO A 65 9.09 1.42 -8.07
C PRO A 65 9.19 1.96 -9.50
N ARG A 66 9.42 1.06 -10.46
CA ARG A 66 9.54 1.42 -11.88
C ARG A 66 8.50 0.67 -12.72
N PRO A 67 7.97 1.30 -13.79
CA PRO A 67 7.14 0.61 -14.75
C PRO A 67 7.91 -0.58 -15.37
N MET A 68 7.26 -1.72 -15.51
CA MET A 68 7.77 -2.92 -16.18
C MET A 68 8.90 -3.70 -15.45
N GLU A 69 9.03 -3.60 -14.14
CA GLU A 69 9.83 -4.56 -13.37
C GLU A 69 9.11 -5.91 -13.29
N GLU A 70 9.77 -6.99 -13.72
CA GLU A 70 9.28 -8.34 -13.52
C GLU A 70 9.26 -8.65 -12.02
N HIS A 71 8.07 -8.89 -11.49
CA HIS A 71 7.88 -9.24 -10.09
C HIS A 71 7.71 -10.74 -9.93
N THR A 72 8.58 -11.36 -9.14
CA THR A 72 8.36 -12.70 -8.64
C THR A 72 7.44 -12.62 -7.42
N PRO A 73 6.22 -13.17 -7.45
CA PRO A 73 5.28 -13.06 -6.35
C PRO A 73 5.87 -13.71 -5.09
N SER A 74 6.04 -12.91 -4.07
CA SER A 74 6.46 -13.36 -2.75
C SER A 74 5.22 -13.83 -2.00
N ARG A 75 5.00 -15.14 -1.93
CA ARG A 75 3.88 -15.71 -1.19
C ARG A 75 4.06 -15.41 0.30
N PHE A 76 3.34 -14.43 0.79
CA PHE A 76 3.15 -14.23 2.21
C PHE A 76 2.22 -15.32 2.74
N ASN A 77 2.79 -16.26 3.49
CA ASN A 77 2.04 -17.31 4.15
C ASN A 77 1.46 -16.73 5.45
N SER A 78 0.21 -16.28 5.40
CA SER A 78 -0.54 -15.90 6.60
C SER A 78 -0.89 -17.16 7.38
N GLY A 79 -0.11 -17.45 8.40
CA GLY A 79 -0.34 -18.57 9.32
C GLY A 79 -1.77 -18.57 9.87
N GLY A 80 -2.43 -19.71 9.77
CA GLY A 80 -3.82 -19.93 10.09
C GLY A 80 -4.26 -19.40 11.45
N LYS A 81 -5.24 -18.51 11.39
CA LYS A 81 -6.10 -18.14 12.51
C LYS A 81 -7.54 -18.30 12.06
N THR A 82 -8.36 -18.85 12.94
CA THR A 82 -9.82 -18.90 12.78
C THR A 82 -10.34 -17.47 12.58
N MET A 83 -10.65 -17.12 11.34
CA MET A 83 -11.14 -15.79 10.94
C MET A 83 -12.62 -15.91 10.59
N THR A 84 -13.38 -14.84 10.88
CA THR A 84 -14.74 -14.72 10.36
C THR A 84 -14.70 -14.60 8.83
N ALA A 85 -15.80 -14.93 8.13
CA ALA A 85 -15.88 -14.86 6.68
C ALA A 85 -15.50 -13.47 6.14
N GLU A 86 -15.95 -12.40 6.79
CA GLU A 86 -15.62 -11.01 6.44
C GLU A 86 -14.14 -10.69 6.63
N GLN A 87 -13.53 -11.18 7.71
CA GLN A 87 -12.10 -11.02 7.95
C GLN A 87 -11.26 -11.78 6.94
N ALA A 88 -11.72 -12.94 6.49
CA ALA A 88 -11.06 -13.74 5.46
C ALA A 88 -11.10 -13.04 4.10
N GLU A 89 -12.21 -12.38 3.76
CA GLU A 89 -12.32 -11.62 2.51
C GLU A 89 -11.39 -10.40 2.49
N ILE A 90 -11.35 -9.63 3.58
CA ILE A 90 -10.41 -8.51 3.73
C ILE A 90 -8.95 -8.98 3.67
N ALA A 91 -8.64 -10.10 4.31
CA ALA A 91 -7.30 -10.67 4.28
C ALA A 91 -6.90 -11.12 2.87
N ALA A 92 -7.82 -11.72 2.11
CA ALA A 92 -7.57 -12.14 0.73
C ALA A 92 -7.27 -10.95 -0.20
N VAL A 93 -8.02 -9.85 -0.06
CA VAL A 93 -7.75 -8.62 -0.83
C VAL A 93 -6.39 -8.03 -0.44
N LEU A 94 -6.06 -8.04 0.84
CA LEU A 94 -4.77 -7.53 1.32
C LEU A 94 -3.60 -8.37 0.79
N GLU A 95 -3.72 -9.69 0.80
CA GLU A 95 -2.72 -10.60 0.20
C GLU A 95 -2.58 -10.36 -1.30
N ALA A 96 -3.69 -10.18 -2.01
CA ALA A 96 -3.68 -9.87 -3.43
C ALA A 96 -2.94 -8.55 -3.74
N VAL A 97 -3.10 -7.53 -2.91
CA VAL A 97 -2.37 -6.26 -3.04
C VAL A 97 -0.87 -6.44 -2.77
N LEU A 98 -0.52 -7.25 -1.78
CA LEU A 98 0.89 -7.52 -1.45
C LEU A 98 1.61 -8.35 -2.53
N ASP A 99 0.85 -9.17 -3.27
CA ASP A 99 1.36 -9.97 -4.40
C ASP A 99 1.51 -9.16 -5.70
N LEU A 100 1.03 -7.93 -5.76
CA LEU A 100 1.25 -7.05 -6.90
C LEU A 100 2.74 -6.69 -7.05
N GLY A 101 3.18 -6.49 -8.28
CA GLY A 101 4.49 -5.90 -8.54
C GLY A 101 4.65 -4.55 -7.84
N PRO A 102 5.87 -4.13 -7.50
CA PRO A 102 6.08 -2.90 -6.74
C PRO A 102 5.42 -1.68 -7.37
N PHE A 103 5.52 -1.52 -8.68
CA PHE A 103 4.94 -0.38 -9.39
C PHE A 103 3.40 -0.42 -9.40
N GLU A 104 2.81 -1.57 -9.74
CA GLU A 104 1.37 -1.80 -9.72
C GLU A 104 0.79 -1.61 -8.32
N ARG A 105 1.49 -2.09 -7.29
CA ARG A 105 1.09 -1.92 -5.89
C ARG A 105 1.07 -0.46 -5.46
N PHE A 106 2.12 0.30 -5.79
CA PHE A 106 2.16 1.73 -5.52
C PHE A 106 1.01 2.47 -6.21
N VAL A 107 0.81 2.21 -7.50
CA VAL A 107 -0.28 2.82 -8.27
C VAL A 107 -1.64 2.45 -7.67
N TYR A 108 -1.87 1.18 -7.33
CA TYR A 108 -3.13 0.73 -6.73
C TYR A 108 -3.39 1.41 -5.38
N VAL A 109 -2.41 1.38 -4.48
CA VAL A 109 -2.55 1.99 -3.14
C VAL A 109 -2.80 3.49 -3.26
N MET A 110 -2.04 4.20 -4.09
CA MET A 110 -2.17 5.63 -4.25
C MET A 110 -3.47 6.04 -4.93
N SER A 111 -3.84 5.42 -6.05
CA SER A 111 -4.99 5.83 -6.85
C SER A 111 -6.32 5.28 -6.33
N VAL A 112 -6.35 4.04 -5.83
CA VAL A 112 -7.58 3.37 -5.40
C VAL A 112 -7.84 3.56 -3.92
N LEU A 113 -6.85 3.30 -3.06
CA LEU A 113 -7.04 3.37 -1.61
C LEU A 113 -6.91 4.80 -1.07
N GLU A 114 -5.92 5.54 -1.51
CA GLU A 114 -5.65 6.91 -1.05
C GLU A 114 -6.28 7.98 -1.95
N ARG A 115 -6.88 7.59 -3.07
CA ARG A 115 -7.63 8.46 -4.00
C ARG A 115 -6.84 9.62 -4.59
N TYR A 116 -5.54 9.40 -4.84
CA TYR A 116 -4.72 10.34 -5.59
C TYR A 116 -5.15 10.34 -7.08
N SER A 117 -5.07 11.50 -7.71
CA SER A 117 -5.28 11.60 -9.15
C SER A 117 -4.15 10.93 -9.94
N ASP A 118 -4.42 10.56 -11.19
CA ASP A 118 -3.39 9.99 -12.08
C ASP A 118 -2.22 10.94 -12.26
N GLN A 119 -2.47 12.24 -12.27
CA GLN A 119 -1.46 13.29 -12.31
C GLN A 119 -0.58 13.28 -11.06
N ASP A 120 -1.19 13.25 -9.86
CA ASP A 120 -0.43 13.20 -8.61
C ASP A 120 0.42 11.95 -8.50
N CYS A 121 -0.13 10.80 -8.90
CA CYS A 121 0.59 9.54 -8.97
C CYS A 121 1.79 9.64 -9.91
N SER A 122 1.60 10.21 -11.11
CA SER A 122 2.68 10.35 -12.09
C SER A 122 3.81 11.25 -11.59
N VAL A 123 3.47 12.35 -10.92
CA VAL A 123 4.45 13.27 -10.32
C VAL A 123 5.22 12.61 -9.17
N LEU A 124 4.52 11.93 -8.26
CA LEU A 124 5.15 11.28 -7.11
C LEU A 124 6.03 10.08 -7.49
N LEU A 125 5.62 9.33 -8.51
CA LEU A 125 6.35 8.16 -9.00
C LEU A 125 7.41 8.52 -10.06
N GLY A 126 7.40 9.75 -10.58
CA GLY A 126 8.34 10.18 -11.61
C GLY A 126 8.15 9.46 -12.95
N CYS A 127 6.91 9.15 -13.34
CA CYS A 127 6.57 8.40 -14.55
C CYS A 127 5.51 9.11 -15.39
N ALA A 128 5.23 8.61 -16.59
CA ALA A 128 4.17 9.16 -17.43
C ALA A 128 2.77 8.76 -16.87
N GLN A 129 1.80 9.64 -17.03
CA GLN A 129 0.41 9.38 -16.60
C GLN A 129 -0.18 8.12 -17.26
N ARG A 130 0.18 7.85 -18.53
CA ARG A 130 -0.21 6.62 -19.23
C ARG A 130 0.27 5.35 -18.53
N ASP A 131 1.47 5.39 -17.92
CA ASP A 131 2.03 4.25 -17.19
C ASP A 131 1.26 4.00 -15.91
N VAL A 132 0.81 5.06 -15.24
CA VAL A 132 -0.08 4.99 -14.06
C VAL A 132 -1.41 4.33 -14.43
N ILE A 133 -2.05 4.77 -15.51
CA ILE A 133 -3.33 4.23 -15.97
C ILE A 133 -3.19 2.74 -16.32
N ALA A 134 -2.16 2.39 -17.08
CA ALA A 134 -1.89 1.01 -17.47
C ALA A 134 -1.62 0.09 -16.26
N ALA A 135 -0.82 0.57 -15.30
CA ALA A 135 -0.52 -0.17 -14.08
C ALA A 135 -1.76 -0.36 -13.20
N ARG A 136 -2.62 0.66 -13.09
CA ARG A 136 -3.87 0.54 -12.36
C ARG A 136 -4.79 -0.53 -12.96
N ILE A 137 -4.91 -0.57 -14.28
CA ILE A 137 -5.70 -1.60 -14.96
C ILE A 137 -5.14 -2.98 -14.69
N ARG A 138 -3.82 -3.18 -14.81
CA ARG A 138 -3.17 -4.47 -14.51
C ARG A 138 -3.38 -4.90 -13.06
N ALA A 139 -3.23 -3.96 -12.12
CA ALA A 139 -3.43 -4.22 -10.70
C ALA A 139 -4.86 -4.69 -10.40
N LEU A 140 -5.86 -3.98 -10.93
CA LEU A 140 -7.27 -4.35 -10.76
C LEU A 140 -7.57 -5.72 -11.35
N GLN A 141 -7.10 -6.01 -12.56
CA GLN A 141 -7.28 -7.32 -13.20
C GLN A 141 -6.64 -8.44 -12.38
N GLN A 142 -5.45 -8.24 -11.85
CA GLN A 142 -4.75 -9.25 -11.05
C GLN A 142 -5.47 -9.53 -9.73
N ILE A 143 -5.95 -8.48 -9.04
CA ILE A 143 -6.71 -8.63 -7.80
C ILE A 143 -8.04 -9.35 -8.05
N GLU A 144 -8.73 -9.02 -9.14
CA GLU A 144 -9.99 -9.65 -9.52
C GLU A 144 -9.82 -11.14 -9.84
N MET A 145 -8.77 -11.48 -10.57
CA MET A 145 -8.44 -12.89 -10.86
C MET A 145 -8.13 -13.69 -9.59
N GLN A 146 -7.38 -13.13 -8.65
CA GLN A 146 -7.06 -13.81 -7.38
C GLN A 146 -8.30 -13.97 -6.50
N SER A 147 -9.18 -12.99 -6.47
CA SER A 147 -10.46 -13.07 -5.72
C SER A 147 -11.36 -14.18 -6.26
N THR A 148 -11.41 -14.36 -7.57
CA THR A 148 -12.21 -15.43 -8.23
C THR A 148 -11.66 -16.82 -7.94
N PHE A 149 -10.34 -16.98 -7.89
CA PHE A 149 -9.70 -18.26 -7.54
C PHE A 149 -10.00 -18.67 -6.10
N THR A 150 -10.03 -17.74 -5.18
CA THR A 150 -10.30 -18.01 -3.75
C THR A 150 -11.75 -18.43 -3.52
N LEU A 151 -12.69 -17.91 -4.31
CA LEU A 151 -14.11 -18.30 -4.25
C LEU A 151 -14.39 -19.65 -4.94
N SER A 152 -13.61 -20.03 -5.94
CA SER A 152 -13.78 -21.30 -6.68
C SER A 152 -13.14 -22.50 -5.99
N ALA A 153 -12.28 -22.30 -5.00
CA ALA A 153 -11.58 -23.35 -4.25
C ALA A 153 -12.32 -23.81 -2.96
N ARG A 154 -13.59 -23.41 -2.81
CA ARG A 154 -14.46 -23.81 -1.68
C ARG A 154 -15.48 -24.86 -2.15
#